data_961d38c4e8218ee65bd073905857ef28
#
_entry.id   961d38c4e8218ee65bd073905857ef28
#
_cell.length_a   1.000
_cell.length_b   1.000
_cell.length_c   1.000
_cell.angle_alpha   90.00
_cell.angle_beta   90.00
_cell.angle_gamma   90.00
#
_symmetry.space_group_name_H-M   'P 1'
#
loop_
_entity.id
_entity.type
_entity.pdbx_description
1 polymer ?
#
loop_
_entity_poly.entity_id
_entity_poly.type
_entity_poly.pdbx_seq_one_letter_code
_entity_poly.pdbx_strand_id
1 'polypeptide(L)'
;MDEKFNRRFLSFCRSLDALAEAKNRDLSDSFVLSGTSAKFSITFDLAWKVMKDILVEYYAMTGFIAGSPREVLKTSYKAELISDDAWIEMLKGGRLKPFYHISIHVSSEINSAL
;
A
#
# COMPACT_ATOMS: atom_id res chain seq x y z
N MET A 1 15.83 9.36 -8.09
CA MET A 1 14.96 8.81 -7.04
C MET A 1 15.79 7.99 -6.07
N ASP A 2 15.45 8.04 -4.80
CA ASP A 2 16.16 7.30 -3.76
C ASP A 2 16.11 5.79 -4.02
N GLU A 3 17.27 5.14 -3.95
CA GLU A 3 17.38 3.69 -4.12
C GLU A 3 16.58 2.92 -3.07
N LYS A 4 16.53 3.45 -1.84
CA LYS A 4 15.75 2.86 -0.75
C LYS A 4 14.26 2.85 -1.08
N PHE A 5 13.75 3.95 -1.66
CA PHE A 5 12.36 4.03 -2.10
C PHE A 5 12.09 3.00 -3.20
N ASN A 6 12.96 2.90 -4.19
CA ASN A 6 12.78 1.96 -5.30
C ASN A 6 12.71 0.52 -4.81
N ARG A 7 13.55 0.15 -3.85
CA ARG A 7 13.52 -1.20 -3.26
C ARG A 7 12.23 -1.47 -2.51
N ARG A 8 11.77 -0.50 -1.74
CA ARG A 8 10.51 -0.64 -1.00
C ARG A 8 9.31 -0.74 -1.94
N PHE A 9 9.29 0.08 -2.97
CA PHE A 9 8.23 0.05 -3.97
C PHE A 9 8.20 -1.29 -4.71
N LEU A 10 9.37 -1.80 -5.08
CA LEU A 10 9.47 -3.10 -5.74
C LEU A 10 8.98 -4.22 -4.82
N SER A 11 9.35 -4.17 -3.55
CA SER A 11 8.87 -5.14 -2.54
C SER A 11 7.35 -5.08 -2.40
N PHE A 12 6.77 -3.88 -2.42
CA PHE A 12 5.33 -3.71 -2.40
C PHE A 12 4.68 -4.36 -3.61
N CYS A 13 5.19 -4.10 -4.81
CA CYS A 13 4.64 -4.68 -6.04
C CYS A 13 4.71 -6.21 -6.02
N ARG A 14 5.82 -6.78 -5.58
CA ARG A 14 5.97 -8.23 -5.45
C ARG A 14 5.01 -8.83 -4.44
N SER A 15 4.83 -8.17 -3.32
CA SER A 15 3.88 -8.59 -2.28
C SER A 15 2.44 -8.53 -2.79
N LEU A 16 2.12 -7.48 -3.55
CA LEU A 16 0.81 -7.31 -4.16
C LEU A 16 0.51 -8.44 -5.16
N ASP A 17 1.48 -8.78 -6.00
CA ASP A 17 1.34 -9.88 -6.97
C ASP A 17 1.12 -11.22 -6.25
N ALA A 18 1.88 -11.48 -5.19
CA ALA A 18 1.72 -12.70 -4.41
C ALA A 18 0.34 -12.75 -3.73
N LEU A 19 -0.14 -11.63 -3.23
CA LEU A 19 -1.46 -11.54 -2.63
C LEU A 19 -2.57 -11.78 -3.66
N ALA A 20 -2.39 -11.29 -4.87
CA ALA A 20 -3.35 -11.44 -5.96
C ALA A 20 -3.59 -12.90 -6.33
N GLU A 21 -2.62 -13.78 -6.12
CA GLU A 21 -2.77 -15.21 -6.38
C GLU A 21 -3.86 -15.84 -5.51
N ALA A 22 -4.21 -15.23 -4.40
CA ALA A 22 -5.27 -15.73 -3.52
C ALA A 22 -6.62 -15.86 -4.26
N LYS A 23 -6.83 -15.10 -5.33
CA LYS A 23 -8.03 -15.21 -6.16
C LYS A 23 -8.18 -16.58 -6.83
N ASN A 24 -7.06 -17.28 -7.04
CA ASN A 24 -7.00 -18.59 -7.71
C ASN A 24 -6.89 -19.73 -6.71
N ARG A 25 -7.00 -19.44 -5.42
CA ARG A 25 -6.87 -20.43 -4.34
C ARG A 25 -8.18 -20.64 -3.62
N ASP A 26 -8.29 -21.79 -2.95
CA ASP A 26 -9.45 -22.13 -2.13
C ASP A 26 -9.30 -21.52 -0.74
N LEU A 27 -10.01 -20.40 -0.49
CA LEU A 27 -9.93 -19.70 0.79
C LEU A 27 -10.66 -20.44 1.93
N SER A 28 -11.35 -21.54 1.63
CA SER A 28 -11.91 -22.39 2.67
C SER A 28 -10.85 -23.29 3.32
N ASP A 29 -9.70 -23.47 2.65
CA ASP A 29 -8.55 -24.18 3.21
C ASP A 29 -7.87 -23.28 4.24
N SER A 30 -7.70 -23.79 5.47
CA SER A 30 -7.13 -23.01 6.57
C SER A 30 -5.68 -22.57 6.33
N PHE A 31 -4.88 -23.38 5.62
CA PHE A 31 -3.51 -22.98 5.26
C PHE A 31 -3.52 -21.84 4.26
N VAL A 32 -4.38 -21.91 3.26
CA VAL A 32 -4.52 -20.86 2.25
C VAL A 32 -5.01 -19.59 2.92
N LEU A 33 -6.00 -19.67 3.78
CA LEU A 33 -6.54 -18.50 4.48
C LEU A 33 -5.49 -17.85 5.38
N SER A 34 -4.76 -18.62 6.16
CA SER A 34 -3.69 -18.11 7.03
C SER A 34 -2.58 -17.46 6.22
N GLY A 35 -2.14 -18.09 5.14
CA GLY A 35 -1.11 -17.56 4.26
C GLY A 35 -1.56 -16.26 3.58
N THR A 36 -2.81 -16.19 3.15
CA THR A 36 -3.38 -15.01 2.53
C THR A 36 -3.45 -13.85 3.53
N SER A 37 -3.88 -14.13 4.75
CA SER A 37 -3.94 -13.12 5.82
C SER A 37 -2.55 -12.56 6.13
N ALA A 38 -1.54 -13.42 6.21
CA ALA A 38 -0.16 -12.99 6.44
C ALA A 38 0.35 -12.11 5.30
N LYS A 39 0.09 -12.49 4.05
CA LYS A 39 0.47 -11.70 2.88
C LYS A 39 -0.26 -10.37 2.83
N PHE A 40 -1.53 -10.33 3.23
CA PHE A 40 -2.30 -9.11 3.33
C PHE A 40 -1.63 -8.13 4.30
N SER A 41 -1.26 -8.60 5.49
CA SER A 41 -0.62 -7.76 6.52
C SER A 41 0.72 -7.20 6.02
N ILE A 42 1.54 -8.02 5.37
CA ILE A 42 2.82 -7.58 4.81
C ILE A 42 2.60 -6.55 3.71
N THR A 43 1.64 -6.79 2.83
CA THR A 43 1.34 -5.89 1.70
C THR A 43 0.81 -4.56 2.22
N PHE A 44 -0.08 -4.57 3.21
CA PHE A 44 -0.60 -3.35 3.82
C PHE A 44 0.53 -2.55 4.49
N ASP A 45 1.42 -3.22 5.21
CA ASP A 45 2.56 -2.57 5.85
C ASP A 45 3.45 -1.86 4.83
N LEU A 46 3.75 -2.53 3.72
CA LEU A 46 4.53 -1.94 2.65
C LEU A 46 3.77 -0.78 1.97
N ALA A 47 2.46 -0.93 1.78
CA ALA A 47 1.64 0.08 1.13
C ALA A 47 1.69 1.43 1.88
N TRP A 48 1.42 1.43 3.18
CA TRP A 48 1.41 2.68 3.92
C TRP A 48 2.81 3.29 4.04
N LYS A 49 3.86 2.46 4.08
CA LYS A 49 5.24 2.96 4.09
C LYS A 49 5.61 3.61 2.75
N VAL A 50 5.15 3.03 1.63
CA VAL A 50 5.33 3.64 0.32
C VAL A 50 4.60 4.98 0.24
N MET A 51 3.35 5.05 0.74
CA MET A 51 2.60 6.31 0.81
C MET A 51 3.36 7.35 1.64
N LYS A 52 3.89 6.95 2.79
CA LYS A 52 4.68 7.85 3.62
C LYS A 52 5.87 8.41 2.86
N ASP A 53 6.61 7.56 2.15
CA ASP A 53 7.77 7.99 1.37
C ASP A 53 7.36 9.00 0.30
N ILE A 54 6.25 8.78 -0.37
CA ILE A 54 5.73 9.68 -1.39
C ILE A 54 5.37 11.04 -0.77
N LEU A 55 4.65 11.05 0.34
CA LEU A 55 4.25 12.29 1.01
C LEU A 55 5.47 13.10 1.45
N VAL A 56 6.47 12.45 2.00
CA VAL A 56 7.66 13.13 2.52
C VAL A 56 8.59 13.57 1.39
N GLU A 57 8.89 12.68 0.44
CA GLU A 57 9.92 12.92 -0.56
C GLU A 57 9.42 13.63 -1.82
N TYR A 58 8.20 13.32 -2.27
CA TYR A 58 7.65 13.90 -3.49
C TYR A 58 6.76 15.09 -3.24
N TYR A 59 5.93 15.03 -2.20
CA TYR A 59 5.02 16.13 -1.87
C TYR A 59 5.62 17.07 -0.84
N ALA A 60 6.80 16.75 -0.32
CA ALA A 60 7.52 17.54 0.68
C ALA A 60 6.63 17.91 1.88
N MET A 61 5.73 17.03 2.27
CA MET A 61 4.80 17.28 3.36
C MET A 61 5.45 17.06 4.72
N THR A 62 5.16 17.95 5.64
CA THR A 62 5.59 17.88 7.04
C THR A 62 4.36 18.08 7.92
N GLY A 63 4.54 17.96 9.23
CA GLY A 63 3.46 18.25 10.17
C GLY A 63 2.48 17.11 10.39
N PHE A 64 2.82 15.89 9.98
CA PHE A 64 2.03 14.71 10.28
C PHE A 64 2.90 13.63 10.93
N ILE A 65 2.25 12.68 11.62
CA ILE A 65 2.97 11.59 12.31
C ILE A 65 3.30 10.49 11.29
N ALA A 66 4.51 10.52 10.76
CA ALA A 66 4.95 9.62 9.69
C ALA A 66 5.08 8.15 10.11
N GLY A 67 5.17 7.89 11.41
CA GLY A 67 5.25 6.51 11.93
C GLY A 67 3.91 5.87 12.22
N SER A 68 2.80 6.57 12.00
CA SER A 68 1.45 6.06 12.24
C SER A 68 0.75 5.73 10.92
N PRO A 69 0.40 4.45 10.66
CA PRO A 69 -0.35 4.10 9.44
C PRO A 69 -1.63 4.91 9.29
N ARG A 70 -2.36 5.12 10.38
CA ARG A 70 -3.61 5.89 10.36
C ARG A 70 -3.37 7.34 9.93
N GLU A 71 -2.35 7.98 10.47
CA GLU A 71 -2.03 9.37 10.14
C GLU A 71 -1.51 9.49 8.71
N VAL A 72 -0.72 8.52 8.25
CA VAL A 72 -0.26 8.49 6.87
C VAL A 72 -1.45 8.36 5.91
N LEU A 73 -2.41 7.48 6.22
CA LEU A 73 -3.60 7.32 5.38
C LEU A 73 -4.44 8.60 5.35
N LYS A 74 -4.68 9.23 6.50
CA LYS A 74 -5.40 10.50 6.56
C LYS A 74 -4.73 11.58 5.72
N THR A 75 -3.42 11.70 5.86
CA THR A 75 -2.64 12.69 5.09
C THR A 75 -2.68 12.38 3.61
N SER A 76 -2.63 11.11 3.24
CA SER A 76 -2.72 10.66 1.85
C SER A 76 -4.07 11.02 1.23
N TYR A 77 -5.17 10.91 1.96
CA TYR A 77 -6.49 11.39 1.51
C TYR A 77 -6.49 12.90 1.28
N LYS A 78 -5.94 13.66 2.22
CA LYS A 78 -5.88 15.12 2.12
C LYS A 78 -5.04 15.56 0.94
N ALA A 79 -3.97 14.83 0.64
CA ALA A 79 -3.08 15.13 -0.47
C ALA A 79 -3.59 14.57 -1.81
N GLU A 80 -4.74 13.91 -1.81
CA GLU A 80 -5.35 13.27 -2.99
C GLU A 80 -4.49 12.15 -3.58
N LEU A 81 -3.58 11.59 -2.79
CA LEU A 81 -2.80 10.42 -3.19
C LEU A 81 -3.70 9.18 -3.29
N ILE A 82 -4.65 9.08 -2.39
CA ILE A 82 -5.69 8.05 -2.39
C ILE A 82 -7.06 8.70 -2.24
N SER A 83 -8.08 8.06 -2.79
CA SER A 83 -9.46 8.59 -2.74
C SER A 83 -10.50 7.54 -2.37
N ASP A 84 -10.14 6.26 -2.31
CA ASP A 84 -11.06 5.18 -2.03
C ASP A 84 -11.19 4.96 -0.52
N ASP A 85 -12.42 5.02 -0.01
CA ASP A 85 -12.74 4.78 1.41
C ASP A 85 -12.36 3.37 1.87
N ALA A 86 -12.15 2.44 0.96
CA ALA A 86 -11.74 1.08 1.27
C ALA A 86 -10.42 1.02 2.06
N TRP A 87 -9.59 2.06 1.98
CA TRP A 87 -8.37 2.14 2.78
C TRP A 87 -8.65 2.12 4.27
N ILE A 88 -9.75 2.75 4.71
CA ILE A 88 -10.17 2.74 6.11
C ILE A 88 -10.57 1.32 6.53
N GLU A 89 -11.25 0.60 5.64
CA GLU A 89 -11.60 -0.80 5.89
C GLU A 89 -10.39 -1.71 5.98
N MET A 90 -9.33 -1.40 5.23
CA MET A 90 -8.09 -2.15 5.29
C MET A 90 -7.39 -2.03 6.63
N LEU A 91 -7.52 -0.90 7.31
CA LEU A 91 -7.04 -0.77 8.69
C LEU A 91 -7.74 -1.76 9.63
N LYS A 92 -8.92 -2.24 9.24
CA LYS A 92 -9.71 -3.21 9.99
C LYS A 92 -9.58 -4.64 9.46
N GLY A 93 -8.61 -4.90 8.54
CA GLY A 93 -8.39 -6.21 7.99
C GLY A 93 -9.17 -6.53 6.71
N GLY A 94 -9.43 -5.55 5.86
CA GLY A 94 -10.35 -5.64 4.74
C GLY A 94 -9.83 -6.13 3.38
N ARG A 95 -9.99 -5.39 2.30
CA ARG A 95 -10.05 -5.83 0.90
C ARG A 95 -8.76 -5.72 0.08
N LEU A 96 -8.66 -6.51 -1.02
CA LEU A 96 -7.51 -6.53 -1.93
C LEU A 96 -7.50 -5.39 -2.96
N LYS A 97 -8.68 -4.97 -3.44
CA LYS A 97 -8.78 -3.99 -4.54
C LYS A 97 -8.00 -2.69 -4.34
N PRO A 98 -8.03 -2.07 -3.16
CA PRO A 98 -7.30 -0.81 -2.95
C PRO A 98 -5.80 -0.90 -3.20
N PHE A 99 -5.18 -2.06 -3.01
CA PHE A 99 -3.75 -2.23 -3.29
C PHE A 99 -3.43 -2.04 -4.77
N TYR A 100 -4.31 -2.51 -5.66
CA TYR A 100 -4.13 -2.30 -7.10
C TYR A 100 -4.21 -0.81 -7.44
N HIS A 101 -5.17 -0.09 -6.84
CA HIS A 101 -5.32 1.35 -7.09
C HIS A 101 -4.08 2.12 -6.69
N ILE A 102 -3.52 1.85 -5.50
CA ILE A 102 -2.32 2.55 -5.08
C ILE A 102 -1.12 2.18 -5.95
N SER A 103 -1.00 0.93 -6.37
CA SER A 103 0.09 0.50 -7.24
C SER A 103 0.07 1.28 -8.56
N ILE A 104 -1.11 1.41 -9.18
CA ILE A 104 -1.29 2.19 -10.41
C ILE A 104 -0.96 3.65 -10.18
N HIS A 105 -1.50 4.23 -9.10
CA HIS A 105 -1.29 5.65 -8.80
C HIS A 105 0.17 5.96 -8.50
N VAL A 106 0.82 5.13 -7.69
CA VAL A 106 2.23 5.29 -7.34
C VAL A 106 3.09 5.16 -8.58
N SER A 107 2.81 4.20 -9.45
CA SER A 107 3.54 4.05 -10.72
C SER A 107 3.40 5.28 -11.59
N SER A 108 2.19 5.85 -11.67
CA SER A 108 1.93 7.08 -12.42
C SER A 108 2.72 8.27 -11.85
N GLU A 109 2.72 8.43 -10.53
CA GLU A 109 3.46 9.51 -9.86
C GLU A 109 4.96 9.39 -10.09
N ILE A 110 5.50 8.18 -10.01
CA ILE A 110 6.93 7.92 -10.26
C ILE A 110 7.26 8.28 -11.72
N ASN A 111 6.45 7.85 -12.67
CA ASN A 111 6.67 8.15 -14.07
C ASN A 111 6.61 9.65 -14.34
N SER A 112 5.72 10.36 -13.66
CA SER A 112 5.60 11.81 -13.81
C SER A 112 6.81 12.55 -13.21
N ALA A 113 7.45 11.99 -12.19
CA ALA A 113 8.61 12.58 -11.54
C ALA A 113 9.91 12.34 -12.31
N LEU A 114 9.92 11.36 -13.19
CA LEU A 114 11.07 11.01 -14.01
C LEU A 114 11.02 11.72 -15.37
#